data_0032c8fe32c2afda7b4bc76fbd1625d9
#
_entry.id   0032c8fe32c2afda7b4bc76fbd1625d9
#
_cell.length_a   1.000
_cell.length_b   1.000
_cell.length_c   1.000
_cell.angle_alpha   90.00
_cell.angle_beta   90.00
_cell.angle_gamma   90.00
#
_symmetry.space_group_name_H-M   'P 1'
#
loop_
_entity.id
_entity.type
_entity.pdbx_description
1 polymer ?
#
loop_
_entity_poly.entity_id
_entity_poly.type
_entity_poly.pdbx_seq_one_letter_code
_entity_poly.pdbx_strand_id
1 'polypeptide(L)'
;DNPERLAARQQRIPVVPRAEMLAELMRYRFGIAVAGTHGKTTTTSLIAAILGEAGEDPTFVIGGLLNQAGANAALGEGQYLVVEADESDASFLHLQPMMALVTNIEADHMEHYEGDLSRYIQAFNGFLHNLPSTGRPSCVWTTKGCGI
;
A
#
# COMPACT_ATOMS: atom_id res chain seq x y z
N ASP A 1 -25.14 8.33 -9.85
CA ASP A 1 -24.15 9.45 -9.83
C ASP A 1 -23.98 9.96 -8.39
N ASN A 2 -22.75 9.94 -7.89
CA ASN A 2 -22.45 10.41 -6.55
C ASN A 2 -22.57 11.95 -6.49
N PRO A 3 -23.39 12.53 -5.58
CA PRO A 3 -23.63 13.98 -5.51
C PRO A 3 -22.35 14.78 -5.18
N GLU A 4 -21.42 14.21 -4.40
CA GLU A 4 -20.14 14.86 -4.10
C GLU A 4 -19.27 15.03 -5.36
N ARG A 5 -19.24 14.02 -6.25
CA ARG A 5 -18.54 14.12 -7.54
C ARG A 5 -19.17 15.18 -8.46
N LEU A 6 -20.49 15.31 -8.44
CA LEU A 6 -21.18 16.35 -9.22
C LEU A 6 -20.85 17.75 -8.68
N ALA A 7 -20.87 17.94 -7.36
CA ALA A 7 -20.49 19.18 -6.71
C ALA A 7 -19.02 19.55 -6.99
N ALA A 8 -18.11 18.58 -6.90
CA ALA A 8 -16.70 18.78 -7.21
C ALA A 8 -16.51 19.27 -8.66
N ARG A 9 -17.19 18.62 -9.62
CA ARG A 9 -17.13 19.04 -11.04
C ARG A 9 -17.67 20.45 -11.25
N GLN A 10 -18.79 20.80 -10.61
CA GLN A 10 -19.37 22.15 -10.70
C GLN A 10 -18.42 23.22 -10.15
N GLN A 11 -17.70 22.90 -9.09
CA GLN A 11 -16.73 23.79 -8.45
C GLN A 11 -15.32 23.68 -9.05
N ARG A 12 -15.13 22.88 -10.10
CA ARG A 12 -13.83 22.62 -10.74
C ARG A 12 -12.77 22.07 -9.78
N ILE A 13 -13.20 21.34 -8.76
CA ILE A 13 -12.31 20.62 -7.86
C ILE A 13 -11.86 19.33 -8.55
N PRO A 14 -10.55 19.06 -8.65
CA PRO A 14 -10.04 17.81 -9.22
C PRO A 14 -10.56 16.60 -8.45
N VAL A 15 -11.00 15.58 -9.17
CA VAL A 15 -11.37 14.27 -8.61
C VAL A 15 -10.33 13.27 -9.04
N VAL A 16 -9.57 12.77 -8.09
CA VAL A 16 -8.47 11.82 -8.33
C VAL A 16 -8.77 10.46 -7.69
N PRO A 17 -8.28 9.35 -8.24
CA PRO A 17 -8.36 8.04 -7.60
C PRO A 17 -7.67 8.03 -6.22
N ARG A 18 -8.21 7.25 -5.28
CA ARG A 18 -7.65 7.14 -3.92
C ARG A 18 -6.17 6.74 -3.93
N ALA A 19 -5.80 5.77 -4.76
CA ALA A 19 -4.43 5.27 -4.85
C ALA A 19 -3.44 6.33 -5.38
N GLU A 20 -3.86 7.16 -6.34
CA GLU A 20 -3.04 8.27 -6.84
C GLU A 20 -2.83 9.34 -5.77
N MET A 21 -3.87 9.68 -4.99
CA MET A 21 -3.72 10.62 -3.88
C MET A 21 -2.80 10.05 -2.79
N LEU A 22 -2.92 8.76 -2.48
CA LEU A 22 -2.06 8.09 -1.51
C LEU A 22 -0.59 8.09 -1.97
N ALA A 23 -0.36 7.83 -3.27
CA ALA A 23 0.97 7.91 -3.87
C ALA A 23 1.57 9.33 -3.76
N GLU A 24 0.75 10.36 -4.00
CA GLU A 24 1.21 11.74 -3.87
C GLU A 24 1.57 12.10 -2.42
N LEU A 25 0.78 11.68 -1.43
CA LEU A 25 1.10 11.84 -0.02
C LEU A 25 2.38 11.12 0.38
N MET A 26 2.65 9.95 -0.22
CA MET A 26 3.85 9.15 0.04
C MET A 26 5.14 9.87 -0.37
N ARG A 27 5.12 10.75 -1.36
CA ARG A 27 6.29 11.50 -1.82
C ARG A 27 6.91 12.41 -0.76
N TYR A 28 6.15 12.80 0.25
CA TYR A 28 6.59 13.71 1.31
C TYR A 28 7.01 12.98 2.59
N ARG A 29 7.01 11.65 2.58
CA ARG A 29 7.29 10.81 3.75
C ARG A 29 8.19 9.65 3.36
N PHE A 30 8.80 9.01 4.34
CA PHE A 30 9.45 7.72 4.12
C PHE A 30 8.36 6.64 4.00
N GLY A 31 7.98 6.31 2.78
CA GLY A 31 6.90 5.37 2.49
C GLY A 31 7.32 3.92 2.72
N ILE A 32 6.54 3.19 3.50
CA ILE A 32 6.64 1.74 3.70
C ILE A 32 5.34 1.12 3.19
N ALA A 33 5.40 0.33 2.13
CA ALA A 33 4.23 -0.31 1.56
C ALA A 33 4.26 -1.82 1.79
N VAL A 34 3.14 -2.37 2.25
CA VAL A 34 2.96 -3.81 2.50
C VAL A 34 1.96 -4.37 1.51
N ALA A 35 2.46 -5.19 0.60
CA ALA A 35 1.70 -5.90 -0.42
C ALA A 35 1.65 -7.40 -0.13
N GLY A 36 0.86 -8.13 -0.91
CA GLY A 36 0.75 -9.58 -0.85
C GLY A 36 -0.69 -10.05 -0.73
N THR A 37 -0.96 -11.28 -1.10
CA THR A 37 -2.32 -11.84 -1.14
C THR A 37 -2.94 -11.86 0.26
N HIS A 38 -2.19 -12.30 1.27
CA HIS A 38 -2.67 -12.41 2.66
C HIS A 38 -1.71 -11.78 3.66
N GLY A 39 -2.24 -11.34 4.81
CA GLY A 39 -1.44 -10.81 5.92
C GLY A 39 -1.03 -9.35 5.80
N LYS A 40 -1.44 -8.63 4.76
CA LYS A 40 -1.17 -7.19 4.58
C LYS A 40 -1.57 -6.36 5.80
N THR A 41 -2.84 -6.42 6.18
CA THR A 41 -3.41 -5.66 7.31
C THR A 41 -2.66 -5.91 8.61
N THR A 42 -2.39 -7.18 8.94
CA THR A 42 -1.67 -7.55 10.15
C THR A 42 -0.24 -7.01 10.14
N THR A 43 0.46 -7.17 9.03
CA THR A 43 1.86 -6.72 8.90
C THR A 43 1.96 -5.20 8.93
N THR A 44 1.07 -4.49 8.22
CA THR A 44 1.00 -3.02 8.24
C THR A 44 0.73 -2.50 9.65
N SER A 45 -0.21 -3.14 10.36
CA SER A 45 -0.56 -2.80 11.75
C SER A 45 0.62 -3.01 12.70
N LEU A 46 1.36 -4.10 12.55
CA LEU A 46 2.54 -4.39 13.37
C LEU A 46 3.65 -3.37 13.14
N ILE A 47 3.93 -3.01 11.88
CA ILE A 47 4.94 -1.99 11.55
C ILE A 47 4.53 -0.64 12.15
N ALA A 48 3.28 -0.23 11.97
CA ALA A 48 2.78 1.02 12.54
C ALA A 48 2.88 1.03 14.07
N ALA A 49 2.53 -0.07 14.74
CA ALA A 49 2.63 -0.20 16.19
C ALA A 49 4.09 -0.14 16.67
N ILE A 50 5.01 -0.86 16.01
CA ILE A 50 6.45 -0.86 16.37
C ILE A 50 7.03 0.55 16.23
N LEU A 51 6.72 1.26 15.14
CA LEU A 51 7.17 2.64 14.93
C LEU A 51 6.57 3.59 15.97
N GLY A 52 5.29 3.41 16.33
CA GLY A 52 4.63 4.17 17.38
C GLY A 52 5.30 3.96 18.75
N GLU A 53 5.55 2.71 19.14
CA GLU A 53 6.26 2.39 20.40
C GLU A 53 7.72 2.91 20.41
N ALA A 54 8.35 3.01 19.24
CA ALA A 54 9.66 3.61 19.10
C ALA A 54 9.65 5.15 19.17
N GLY A 55 8.49 5.78 19.27
CA GLY A 55 8.34 7.24 19.34
C GLY A 55 8.42 7.93 17.97
N GLU A 56 8.31 7.19 16.88
CA GLU A 56 8.42 7.71 15.50
C GLU A 56 7.11 8.34 14.99
N ASP A 57 6.01 8.23 15.70
CA ASP A 57 4.68 8.78 15.38
C ASP A 57 4.31 8.66 13.89
N PRO A 58 4.16 7.44 13.35
CA PRO A 58 3.94 7.23 11.93
C PRO A 58 2.54 7.62 11.48
N THR A 59 2.42 8.16 10.27
CA THR A 59 1.15 8.14 9.54
C THR A 59 0.91 6.73 9.03
N PHE A 60 -0.32 6.21 9.13
CA PHE A 60 -0.65 4.90 8.55
C PHE A 60 -2.00 4.89 7.83
N VAL A 61 -2.10 4.03 6.81
CA VAL A 61 -3.35 3.76 6.07
C VAL A 61 -3.45 2.24 5.85
N ILE A 62 -4.48 1.64 6.44
CA ILE A 62 -4.70 0.20 6.49
C ILE A 62 -6.08 -0.11 5.90
N GLY A 63 -6.24 -1.25 5.24
CA GLY A 63 -7.53 -1.70 4.69
C GLY A 63 -8.55 -2.11 5.75
N GLY A 64 -8.10 -2.54 6.93
CA GLY A 64 -8.93 -2.91 8.08
C GLY A 64 -8.79 -1.96 9.26
N LEU A 65 -9.55 -2.20 10.34
CA LEU A 65 -9.44 -1.45 11.58
C LEU A 65 -8.21 -1.89 12.39
N LEU A 66 -7.38 -0.94 12.78
CA LEU A 66 -6.32 -1.18 13.76
C LEU A 66 -6.95 -1.25 15.16
N ASN A 67 -6.93 -2.43 15.78
CA ASN A 67 -7.61 -2.67 17.07
C ASN A 67 -7.13 -1.74 18.19
N GLN A 68 -5.88 -1.32 18.18
CA GLN A 68 -5.32 -0.41 19.20
C GLN A 68 -5.70 1.07 18.98
N ALA A 69 -5.88 1.48 17.74
CA ALA A 69 -6.23 2.86 17.41
C ALA A 69 -7.73 3.08 17.15
N GLY A 70 -8.51 2.00 17.00
CA GLY A 70 -9.92 2.08 16.61
C GLY A 70 -10.16 2.73 15.24
N ALA A 71 -9.11 2.88 14.44
CA ALA A 71 -9.13 3.59 13.16
C ALA A 71 -8.36 2.79 12.10
N ASN A 72 -8.76 2.96 10.84
CA ASN A 72 -8.06 2.38 9.69
C ASN A 72 -7.03 3.33 9.07
N ALA A 73 -6.95 4.56 9.56
CA ALA A 73 -5.93 5.53 9.19
C ALA A 73 -5.73 6.53 10.33
N ALA A 74 -4.49 6.98 10.52
CA ALA A 74 -4.15 8.08 11.40
C ALA A 74 -3.02 8.91 10.80
N LEU A 75 -3.09 10.20 11.05
CA LEU A 75 -2.03 11.15 10.70
C LEU A 75 -1.09 11.27 11.89
N GLY A 76 0.18 10.92 11.68
CA GLY A 76 1.27 11.18 12.61
C GLY A 76 2.13 12.36 12.14
N GLU A 77 2.92 12.90 13.04
CA GLU A 77 3.87 13.98 12.74
C GLU A 77 5.25 13.45 12.32
N GLY A 78 5.51 12.16 12.52
CA GLY A 78 6.76 11.49 12.15
C GLY A 78 7.00 11.39 10.65
N GLN A 79 8.19 10.96 10.30
CA GLN A 79 8.62 10.88 8.89
C GLN A 79 8.04 9.68 8.13
N TYR A 80 7.52 8.68 8.81
CA TYR A 80 7.08 7.44 8.20
C TYR A 80 5.61 7.50 7.75
N LEU A 81 5.35 6.91 6.58
CA LEU A 81 4.02 6.60 6.09
C LEU A 81 3.93 5.10 5.81
N VAL A 82 3.16 4.38 6.61
CA VAL A 82 2.96 2.94 6.48
C VAL A 82 1.62 2.68 5.81
N VAL A 83 1.63 1.99 4.68
CA VAL A 83 0.41 1.75 3.90
C VAL A 83 0.23 0.29 3.55
N GLU A 84 -1.01 -0.14 3.53
CA GLU A 84 -1.43 -1.38 2.90
C GLU A 84 -1.57 -1.15 1.40
N ALA A 85 -0.87 -1.94 0.60
CA ALA A 85 -0.82 -1.85 -0.85
C ALA A 85 -1.73 -2.92 -1.45
N ASP A 86 -2.84 -2.50 -2.06
CA ASP A 86 -3.87 -3.40 -2.60
C ASP A 86 -3.49 -3.84 -4.02
N GLU A 87 -3.27 -5.14 -4.18
CA GLU A 87 -2.96 -5.77 -5.47
C GLU A 87 -4.22 -6.19 -6.24
N SER A 88 -5.36 -6.30 -5.57
CA SER A 88 -6.57 -6.91 -6.15
C SER A 88 -7.12 -6.15 -7.37
N ASP A 89 -6.93 -4.83 -7.40
CA ASP A 89 -7.31 -3.93 -8.51
C ASP A 89 -6.11 -3.28 -9.20
N ALA A 90 -4.89 -3.77 -8.93
CA ALA A 90 -3.62 -3.22 -9.37
C ALA A 90 -3.35 -1.76 -8.92
N SER A 91 -4.11 -1.22 -7.97
CA SER A 91 -3.94 0.15 -7.49
C SER A 91 -2.59 0.38 -6.78
N PHE A 92 -1.97 -0.66 -6.25
CA PHE A 92 -0.64 -0.61 -5.65
C PHE A 92 0.47 -0.18 -6.62
N LEU A 93 0.26 -0.31 -7.93
CA LEU A 93 1.21 0.15 -8.96
C LEU A 93 1.40 1.67 -9.00
N HIS A 94 0.47 2.43 -8.42
CA HIS A 94 0.63 3.89 -8.28
C HIS A 94 1.61 4.28 -7.18
N LEU A 95 1.82 3.40 -6.17
CA LEU A 95 2.67 3.70 -5.02
C LEU A 95 4.16 3.71 -5.40
N GLN A 96 4.90 4.63 -4.78
CA GLN A 96 6.35 4.78 -4.93
C GLN A 96 7.01 4.73 -3.54
N PRO A 97 7.03 3.57 -2.89
CA PRO A 97 7.57 3.46 -1.53
C PRO A 97 9.09 3.49 -1.52
N MET A 98 9.66 3.91 -0.38
CA MET A 98 11.08 3.76 -0.09
C MET A 98 11.42 2.33 0.35
N MET A 99 10.44 1.63 0.94
CA MET A 99 10.54 0.23 1.38
C MET A 99 9.25 -0.51 1.02
N ALA A 100 9.38 -1.70 0.47
CA ALA A 100 8.25 -2.57 0.18
C ALA A 100 8.43 -3.93 0.88
N LEU A 101 7.34 -4.42 1.47
CA LEU A 101 7.23 -5.78 1.97
C LEU A 101 6.19 -6.52 1.14
N VAL A 102 6.52 -7.74 0.72
CA VAL A 102 5.57 -8.65 0.09
C VAL A 102 5.41 -9.86 1.00
N THR A 103 4.23 -10.04 1.57
CA THR A 103 3.96 -11.10 2.56
C THR A 103 3.90 -12.48 1.91
N ASN A 104 3.15 -12.58 0.81
CA ASN A 104 3.03 -13.79 -0.02
C ASN A 104 2.40 -13.44 -1.38
N ILE A 105 2.54 -14.34 -2.35
CA ILE A 105 1.87 -14.26 -3.65
C ILE A 105 1.21 -15.61 -3.89
N GLU A 106 -0.11 -15.65 -3.80
CA GLU A 106 -0.92 -16.85 -4.01
C GLU A 106 -1.99 -16.56 -5.07
N ALA A 107 -2.46 -17.59 -5.75
CA ALA A 107 -3.46 -17.47 -6.80
C ALA A 107 -4.86 -17.25 -6.21
N ASP A 108 -5.08 -16.07 -5.63
CA ASP A 108 -6.33 -15.62 -5.04
C ASP A 108 -6.62 -14.18 -5.48
N HIS A 109 -7.90 -13.76 -5.49
CA HIS A 109 -8.31 -12.41 -5.89
C HIS A 109 -7.80 -11.96 -7.27
N MET A 110 -7.77 -12.90 -8.23
CA MET A 110 -7.16 -12.65 -9.54
C MET A 110 -8.17 -12.14 -10.60
N GLU A 111 -9.33 -11.65 -10.21
CA GLU A 111 -10.37 -11.19 -11.13
C GLU A 111 -9.87 -10.07 -12.06
N HIS A 112 -9.10 -9.13 -11.52
CA HIS A 112 -8.49 -8.05 -12.29
C HIS A 112 -7.45 -8.55 -13.31
N TYR A 113 -6.85 -9.70 -13.05
CA TYR A 113 -5.81 -10.33 -13.88
C TYR A 113 -6.35 -11.42 -14.79
N GLU A 114 -7.67 -11.51 -14.96
CA GLU A 114 -8.35 -12.51 -15.80
C GLU A 114 -7.99 -13.96 -15.40
N GLY A 115 -7.64 -14.21 -14.14
CA GLY A 115 -7.19 -15.50 -13.64
C GLY A 115 -5.77 -15.91 -14.08
N ASP A 116 -5.01 -15.01 -14.73
CA ASP A 116 -3.65 -15.27 -15.19
C ASP A 116 -2.63 -14.95 -14.09
N LEU A 117 -2.05 -16.02 -13.51
CA LEU A 117 -1.02 -15.89 -12.46
C LEU A 117 0.24 -15.18 -12.97
N SER A 118 0.57 -15.30 -14.26
CA SER A 118 1.76 -14.61 -14.81
C SER A 118 1.57 -13.11 -14.82
N ARG A 119 0.38 -12.62 -15.19
CA ARG A 119 0.01 -11.19 -15.11
C ARG A 119 0.02 -10.70 -13.67
N TYR A 120 -0.48 -11.51 -12.74
CA TYR A 120 -0.48 -11.20 -11.32
C TYR A 120 0.95 -11.02 -10.78
N ILE A 121 1.85 -11.98 -11.07
CA ILE A 121 3.28 -11.89 -10.71
C ILE A 121 3.95 -10.67 -11.38
N GLN A 122 3.64 -10.38 -12.66
CA GLN A 122 4.18 -9.21 -13.35
C GLN A 122 3.76 -7.89 -12.67
N ALA A 123 2.54 -7.81 -12.11
CA ALA A 123 2.11 -6.64 -11.36
C ALA A 123 2.96 -6.44 -10.09
N PHE A 124 3.27 -7.51 -9.33
CA PHE A 124 4.20 -7.41 -8.20
C PHE A 124 5.61 -6.98 -8.63
N ASN A 125 6.11 -7.50 -9.74
CA ASN A 125 7.38 -7.05 -10.30
C ASN A 125 7.34 -5.56 -10.66
N GLY A 126 6.26 -5.08 -11.29
CA GLY A 126 6.04 -3.66 -11.58
C GLY A 126 6.03 -2.81 -10.31
N PHE A 127 5.33 -3.26 -9.27
CA PHE A 127 5.33 -2.59 -7.97
C PHE A 127 6.73 -2.49 -7.34
N LEU A 128 7.50 -3.57 -7.37
CA LEU A 128 8.87 -3.57 -6.84
C LEU A 128 9.83 -2.70 -7.65
N HIS A 129 9.59 -2.50 -8.95
CA HIS A 129 10.35 -1.57 -9.78
C HIS A 129 10.10 -0.09 -9.43
N ASN A 130 9.04 0.23 -8.71
CA ASN A 130 8.78 1.58 -8.21
C ASN A 130 9.66 1.95 -7.00
N LEU A 131 10.43 1.00 -6.45
CA LEU A 131 11.41 1.28 -5.40
C LEU A 131 12.57 2.10 -5.97
N PRO A 132 13.11 3.07 -5.21
CA PRO A 132 14.24 3.86 -5.67
C PRO A 132 15.49 3.00 -5.88
N SER A 133 16.18 3.19 -6.99
CA SER A 133 17.42 2.45 -7.34
C SER A 133 18.59 2.70 -6.38
N THR A 134 18.54 3.79 -5.62
CA THR A 134 19.54 4.18 -4.63
C THR A 134 19.22 3.72 -3.21
N GLY A 135 18.01 3.23 -2.97
CA GLY A 135 17.59 2.63 -1.72
C GLY A 135 17.94 1.14 -1.69
N ARG A 136 18.32 0.60 -0.53
CA ARG A 136 18.36 -0.86 -0.38
C ARG A 136 16.94 -1.36 -0.53
N PRO A 137 16.60 -2.16 -1.55
CA PRO A 137 15.29 -2.78 -1.61
C PRO A 137 15.17 -3.69 -0.40
N SER A 138 14.46 -3.24 0.61
CA SER A 138 14.09 -4.09 1.75
C SER A 138 12.83 -4.82 1.33
N CYS A 139 13.03 -5.85 0.52
CA CYS A 139 11.99 -6.80 0.21
C CYS A 139 12.11 -7.93 1.24
N VAL A 140 11.19 -8.02 2.18
CA VAL A 140 11.05 -9.18 3.03
C VAL A 140 10.08 -10.12 2.35
N TRP A 141 10.58 -11.24 1.96
CA TRP A 141 9.85 -12.27 1.25
C TRP A 141 9.52 -13.41 2.21
N THR A 142 8.26 -13.72 2.38
CA THR A 142 7.84 -14.89 3.16
C THR A 142 6.86 -15.73 2.36
N THR A 143 7.33 -16.67 1.54
CA THR A 143 6.47 -17.78 1.11
C THR A 143 7.22 -19.07 0.86
N LYS A 144 6.53 -20.16 1.17
CA LYS A 144 6.75 -21.45 0.55
C LYS A 144 6.18 -21.38 -0.88
N GLY A 145 7.04 -21.37 -1.87
CA GLY A 145 6.66 -21.88 -3.18
C GLY A 145 6.53 -20.92 -4.37
N CYS A 146 7.00 -19.68 -4.34
CA CYS A 146 7.13 -18.90 -5.58
C CYS A 146 8.59 -18.55 -5.83
N GLY A 147 9.21 -19.25 -6.78
CA GLY A 147 10.51 -18.84 -7.31
C GLY A 147 10.33 -17.61 -8.19
N ILE A 148 10.84 -16.49 -7.76
CA ILE A 148 11.18 -15.34 -8.59
C ILE A 148 12.68 -15.27 -8.71
#